data_d7bc2a858070949407fc8dd10a08aacc
#
_entry.id   d7bc2a858070949407fc8dd10a08aacc
#
_cell.length_a   1.000
_cell.length_b   1.000
_cell.length_c   1.000
_cell.angle_alpha   90.00
_cell.angle_beta   90.00
_cell.angle_gamma   90.00
#
_symmetry.space_group_name_H-M   'P 1'
#
loop_
_entity.id
_entity.type
_entity.pdbx_description
1 polymer ?
#
loop_
_entity_poly.entity_id
_entity_poly.type
_entity_poly.pdbx_seq_one_letter_code
_entity_poly.pdbx_strand_id
1 'polypeptide(L)'
;MPETSFAEISLLLLICAVIGGLFVKLRQPALIAYIVVGVVVGPAFLGLVTAHEPIELLAKVGVAVLLFVVGLKLDISHVRHIGPVALATGLGQLAFTIIIGFCIILLMGKGVMEAIYVAVALTFSSTIIVVKLLADKREIDTLHGRIAIGFLIVQDVAVVIAMMAMSAMRGAEDATMIEIVASLAGRIAVAAVLLVIAMRYILPRVIAMMAQSSELLLIFAIAWGTALAAFGEWAGFSHEAGAFLAGFSLASTGYREAINARLTGIRDFLLLFFFIDLGSKLDFSTLGDEVLPAIVLSLFVLIGNPLIVMAIMGYMGYRKRTGFLAGLTVAQISEFSIVFVAMGITLGHVGIEALGLTTLVGLVTITLSTYMILYSHPVYNRIAPLLSVFERKHPSREIAAEEQVLIDEYPEVVIFGLGRYGRRLLSELHKNGTPVLGVDFDPETVNQLEQKDLPVQFGDGEDDAFIDGLPLSKARWVVTTLPLVESNAGLVHAIRRANFTGNIAGIVRDRTHGEMLVEMGCDRVLNLFEDAADYASGIFATPHTLSPEKKD
;
A
#
# COMPACT_ATOMS: atom_id res chain seq x y z
N MET A 1 17.61 -1.21 -39.94
CA MET A 1 17.51 -1.45 -38.50
C MET A 1 18.61 -0.67 -37.82
N PRO A 2 18.43 -0.11 -36.61
CA PRO A 2 19.53 0.61 -35.97
C PRO A 2 20.66 -0.37 -35.63
N GLU A 3 21.84 -0.12 -36.17
CA GLU A 3 23.02 -1.00 -36.01
C GLU A 3 23.78 -0.77 -34.69
N THR A 4 23.22 0.07 -33.78
CA THR A 4 23.87 0.41 -32.50
C THR A 4 22.93 0.19 -31.35
N SER A 5 23.40 -0.37 -30.25
CA SER A 5 22.64 -0.56 -29.00
C SER A 5 22.00 0.74 -28.49
N PHE A 6 22.61 1.90 -28.77
CA PHE A 6 22.05 3.19 -28.41
C PHE A 6 20.76 3.52 -29.17
N ALA A 7 20.71 3.26 -30.48
CA ALA A 7 19.52 3.52 -31.29
C ALA A 7 18.36 2.57 -30.94
N GLU A 8 18.67 1.31 -30.61
CA GLU A 8 17.67 0.34 -30.13
C GLU A 8 17.07 0.79 -28.80
N ILE A 9 17.90 1.17 -27.81
CA ILE A 9 17.42 1.68 -26.52
C ILE A 9 16.62 2.97 -26.70
N SER A 10 17.05 3.88 -27.59
CA SER A 10 16.33 5.12 -27.86
C SER A 10 14.94 4.88 -28.44
N LEU A 11 14.83 3.95 -29.41
CA LEU A 11 13.56 3.56 -30.00
C LEU A 11 12.64 2.90 -28.96
N LEU A 12 13.20 2.02 -28.15
CA LEU A 12 12.50 1.32 -27.07
C LEU A 12 11.92 2.30 -26.05
N LEU A 13 12.70 3.30 -25.61
CA LEU A 13 12.24 4.35 -24.70
C LEU A 13 11.11 5.19 -25.32
N LEU A 14 11.19 5.49 -26.61
CA LEU A 14 10.13 6.23 -27.31
C LEU A 14 8.83 5.42 -27.38
N ILE A 15 8.90 4.14 -27.69
CA ILE A 15 7.75 3.23 -27.71
C ILE A 15 7.13 3.16 -26.31
N CYS A 16 7.96 3.01 -25.28
CA CYS A 16 7.51 2.98 -23.88
C CYS A 16 6.81 4.28 -23.46
N ALA A 17 7.31 5.43 -23.87
CA ALA A 17 6.69 6.72 -23.58
C ALA A 17 5.29 6.84 -24.23
N VAL A 18 5.15 6.42 -25.48
CA VAL A 18 3.87 6.46 -26.20
C VAL A 18 2.86 5.48 -25.61
N ILE A 19 3.24 4.21 -25.45
CA ILE A 19 2.35 3.16 -24.94
C ILE A 19 2.07 3.41 -23.45
N GLY A 20 3.07 3.81 -22.66
CA GLY A 20 2.89 4.19 -21.26
C GLY A 20 1.91 5.34 -21.09
N GLY A 21 1.99 6.38 -21.93
CA GLY A 21 1.04 7.48 -21.95
C GLY A 21 -0.40 7.03 -22.25
N LEU A 22 -0.58 6.06 -23.16
CA LEU A 22 -1.87 5.47 -23.45
C LEU A 22 -2.44 4.72 -22.24
N PHE A 23 -1.62 3.92 -21.55
CA PHE A 23 -2.04 3.16 -20.37
C PHE A 23 -2.40 4.09 -19.19
N VAL A 24 -1.64 5.15 -18.98
CA VAL A 24 -1.97 6.18 -17.97
C VAL A 24 -3.33 6.82 -18.28
N LYS A 25 -3.63 7.13 -19.56
CA LYS A 25 -4.94 7.63 -19.98
C LYS A 25 -6.06 6.63 -19.71
N LEU A 26 -5.77 5.34 -19.80
CA LEU A 26 -6.69 4.25 -19.44
C LEU A 26 -6.77 3.99 -17.92
N ARG A 27 -6.12 4.83 -17.10
CA ARG A 27 -5.99 4.67 -15.64
C ARG A 27 -5.33 3.35 -15.23
N GLN A 28 -4.42 2.84 -16.06
CA GLN A 28 -3.65 1.63 -15.79
C GLN A 28 -2.23 1.97 -15.34
N PRO A 29 -1.62 1.13 -14.46
CA PRO A 29 -0.22 1.29 -14.09
C PRO A 29 0.72 1.17 -15.30
N ALA A 30 1.73 2.06 -15.37
CA ALA A 30 2.67 2.08 -16.49
C ALA A 30 3.50 0.78 -16.61
N LEU A 31 3.69 0.04 -15.51
CA LEU A 31 4.41 -1.23 -15.54
C LEU A 31 3.79 -2.26 -16.50
N ILE A 32 2.44 -2.28 -16.62
CA ILE A 32 1.74 -3.16 -17.56
C ILE A 32 2.11 -2.78 -18.99
N ALA A 33 2.15 -1.48 -19.28
CA ALA A 33 2.58 -0.99 -20.60
C ALA A 33 4.00 -1.48 -20.94
N TYR A 34 4.92 -1.48 -19.99
CA TYR A 34 6.30 -1.91 -20.20
C TYR A 34 6.42 -3.40 -20.49
N ILE A 35 5.64 -4.24 -19.80
CA ILE A 35 5.55 -5.68 -20.13
C ILE A 35 5.01 -5.87 -21.56
N VAL A 36 3.92 -5.17 -21.91
CA VAL A 36 3.34 -5.25 -23.25
C VAL A 36 4.33 -4.78 -24.32
N VAL A 37 5.07 -3.70 -24.06
CA VAL A 37 6.14 -3.25 -24.96
C VAL A 37 7.19 -4.36 -25.10
N GLY A 38 7.67 -4.96 -24.01
CA GLY A 38 8.63 -6.05 -24.03
C GLY A 38 8.15 -7.23 -24.90
N VAL A 39 6.88 -7.61 -24.77
CA VAL A 39 6.26 -8.64 -25.60
C VAL A 39 6.26 -8.25 -27.08
N VAL A 40 5.86 -7.02 -27.41
CA VAL A 40 5.74 -6.53 -28.79
C VAL A 40 7.09 -6.38 -29.46
N VAL A 41 8.10 -5.85 -28.75
CA VAL A 41 9.45 -5.66 -29.32
C VAL A 41 10.33 -6.90 -29.22
N GLY A 42 9.91 -7.88 -28.41
CA GLY A 42 10.59 -9.14 -28.20
C GLY A 42 10.54 -10.08 -29.41
N PRO A 43 11.23 -11.24 -29.31
CA PRO A 43 11.32 -12.22 -30.40
C PRO A 43 9.96 -12.81 -30.80
N ALA A 44 8.96 -12.72 -29.92
CA ALA A 44 7.63 -13.25 -30.18
C ALA A 44 6.85 -12.49 -31.27
N PHE A 45 7.11 -11.16 -31.48
CA PHE A 45 6.41 -10.35 -32.48
C PHE A 45 7.37 -9.66 -33.45
N LEU A 46 8.05 -8.60 -33.02
CA LEU A 46 8.83 -7.74 -33.92
C LEU A 46 10.32 -8.11 -33.98
N GLY A 47 10.85 -8.79 -32.96
CA GLY A 47 12.27 -9.16 -32.88
C GLY A 47 13.21 -7.94 -33.00
N LEU A 48 12.79 -6.77 -32.50
CA LEU A 48 13.53 -5.53 -32.62
C LEU A 48 14.67 -5.40 -31.61
N VAL A 49 14.62 -6.16 -30.53
CA VAL A 49 15.61 -6.12 -29.45
C VAL A 49 16.69 -7.16 -29.73
N THR A 50 17.87 -6.68 -30.09
CA THR A 50 19.07 -7.50 -30.24
C THR A 50 20.10 -7.26 -29.13
N ALA A 51 20.01 -6.12 -28.45
CA ALA A 51 20.86 -5.70 -27.34
C ALA A 51 20.41 -6.29 -25.99
N HIS A 52 20.39 -7.62 -25.88
CA HIS A 52 19.92 -8.28 -24.64
C HIS A 52 20.80 -7.97 -23.42
N GLU A 53 22.12 -7.98 -23.54
CA GLU A 53 23.05 -7.77 -22.42
C GLU A 53 22.90 -6.41 -21.71
N PRO A 54 22.84 -5.25 -22.41
CA PRO A 54 22.64 -3.96 -21.75
C PRO A 54 21.28 -3.84 -21.05
N ILE A 55 20.22 -4.39 -21.64
CA ILE A 55 18.87 -4.36 -21.06
C ILE A 55 18.82 -5.22 -19.80
N GLU A 56 19.40 -6.41 -19.84
CA GLU A 56 19.48 -7.31 -18.68
C GLU A 56 20.30 -6.70 -17.54
N LEU A 57 21.41 -6.02 -17.84
CA LEU A 57 22.21 -5.32 -16.83
C LEU A 57 21.39 -4.21 -16.15
N LEU A 58 20.70 -3.36 -16.93
CA LEU A 58 19.85 -2.31 -16.39
C LEU A 58 18.67 -2.89 -15.60
N ALA A 59 18.10 -4.01 -16.03
CA ALA A 59 17.06 -4.73 -15.32
C ALA A 59 17.55 -5.22 -13.94
N LYS A 60 18.72 -5.86 -13.86
CA LYS A 60 19.33 -6.32 -12.59
C LYS A 60 19.58 -5.15 -11.62
N VAL A 61 20.14 -4.05 -12.13
CA VAL A 61 20.35 -2.83 -11.31
C VAL A 61 19.00 -2.27 -10.86
N GLY A 62 17.98 -2.29 -11.73
CA GLY A 62 16.64 -1.84 -11.41
C GLY A 62 16.01 -2.61 -10.26
N VAL A 63 16.10 -3.93 -10.28
CA VAL A 63 15.63 -4.80 -9.19
C VAL A 63 16.40 -4.54 -7.90
N ALA A 64 17.72 -4.38 -7.97
CA ALA A 64 18.53 -4.06 -6.80
C ALA A 64 18.12 -2.71 -6.17
N VAL A 65 17.92 -1.67 -6.99
CA VAL A 65 17.45 -0.35 -6.51
C VAL A 65 16.02 -0.44 -5.98
N LEU A 66 15.14 -1.23 -6.59
CA LEU A 66 13.79 -1.48 -6.08
C LEU A 66 13.84 -2.04 -4.65
N LEU A 67 14.59 -3.11 -4.45
CA LEU A 67 14.67 -3.79 -3.14
C LEU A 67 15.39 -2.94 -2.09
N PHE A 68 16.39 -2.16 -2.51
CA PHE A 68 16.99 -1.16 -1.65
C PHE A 68 15.97 -0.13 -1.16
N VAL A 69 15.14 0.43 -2.05
CA VAL A 69 14.09 1.40 -1.70
C VAL A 69 13.04 0.77 -0.77
N VAL A 70 12.70 -0.50 -1.00
CA VAL A 70 11.78 -1.23 -0.09
C VAL A 70 12.40 -1.39 1.29
N GLY A 71 13.66 -1.85 1.36
CA GLY A 71 14.39 -1.92 2.62
C GLY A 71 14.46 -0.58 3.35
N LEU A 72 14.69 0.51 2.60
CA LEU A 72 14.76 1.87 3.14
C LEU A 72 13.42 2.35 3.75
N LYS A 73 12.29 1.86 3.24
CA LYS A 73 10.96 2.20 3.75
C LYS A 73 10.57 1.41 5.00
N LEU A 74 11.22 0.28 5.26
CA LEU A 74 10.95 -0.54 6.44
C LEU A 74 11.60 0.05 7.70
N ASP A 75 10.84 0.88 8.38
CA ASP A 75 11.22 1.38 9.70
C ASP A 75 10.68 0.46 10.80
N ILE A 76 11.57 -0.02 11.67
CA ILE A 76 11.22 -0.89 12.81
C ILE A 76 10.19 -0.21 13.72
N SER A 77 10.20 1.12 13.81
CA SER A 77 9.23 1.88 14.59
C SER A 77 7.82 1.73 14.03
N HIS A 78 7.65 1.72 12.71
CA HIS A 78 6.36 1.48 12.04
C HIS A 78 5.87 0.04 12.21
N VAL A 79 6.78 -0.94 12.13
CA VAL A 79 6.44 -2.36 12.37
C VAL A 79 5.89 -2.56 13.79
N ARG A 80 6.41 -1.84 14.77
CA ARG A 80 5.93 -1.91 16.16
C ARG A 80 4.52 -1.35 16.35
N HIS A 81 4.09 -0.44 15.48
CA HIS A 81 2.74 0.16 15.48
C HIS A 81 1.77 -0.55 14.52
N ILE A 82 2.22 -1.59 13.77
CA ILE A 82 1.34 -2.45 12.99
C ILE A 82 0.40 -3.15 13.97
N GLY A 83 -0.88 -2.78 13.92
CA GLY A 83 -1.88 -3.35 14.81
C GLY A 83 -1.97 -4.88 14.66
N PRO A 84 -2.39 -5.60 15.72
CA PRO A 84 -2.56 -7.06 15.68
C PRO A 84 -3.42 -7.54 14.51
N VAL A 85 -4.27 -6.66 13.99
CA VAL A 85 -5.15 -6.92 12.84
C VAL A 85 -4.37 -7.05 11.55
N ALA A 86 -3.50 -6.08 11.27
CA ALA A 86 -2.69 -6.10 10.05
C ALA A 86 -1.74 -7.31 10.03
N LEU A 87 -1.16 -7.65 11.19
CA LEU A 87 -0.31 -8.83 11.32
C LEU A 87 -1.09 -10.14 11.12
N ALA A 88 -2.24 -10.28 11.79
CA ALA A 88 -3.06 -11.48 11.68
C ALA A 88 -3.66 -11.63 10.29
N THR A 89 -4.11 -10.52 9.66
CA THR A 89 -4.66 -10.52 8.31
C THR A 89 -3.56 -10.82 7.28
N GLY A 90 -2.38 -10.18 7.40
CA GLY A 90 -1.25 -10.41 6.49
C GLY A 90 -0.74 -11.85 6.56
N LEU A 91 -0.39 -12.36 7.75
CA LEU A 91 0.11 -13.72 7.90
C LEU A 91 -0.97 -14.78 7.59
N GLY A 92 -2.22 -14.53 7.99
CA GLY A 92 -3.33 -15.43 7.70
C GLY A 92 -3.63 -15.55 6.21
N GLN A 93 -3.63 -14.42 5.49
CA GLN A 93 -3.79 -14.40 4.04
C GLN A 93 -2.60 -15.10 3.35
N LEU A 94 -1.37 -14.81 3.74
CA LEU A 94 -0.18 -15.49 3.21
C LEU A 94 -0.31 -17.01 3.35
N ALA A 95 -0.54 -17.50 4.56
CA ALA A 95 -0.63 -18.95 4.84
C ALA A 95 -1.74 -19.60 4.02
N PHE A 96 -2.92 -19.00 3.98
CA PHE A 96 -4.05 -19.55 3.26
C PHE A 96 -3.82 -19.55 1.74
N THR A 97 -3.32 -18.46 1.19
CA THR A 97 -3.08 -18.34 -0.27
C THR A 97 -1.99 -19.32 -0.71
N ILE A 98 -0.91 -19.50 0.09
CA ILE A 98 0.12 -20.50 -0.20
C ILE A 98 -0.50 -21.90 -0.21
N ILE A 99 -1.25 -22.28 0.82
CA ILE A 99 -1.82 -23.62 0.93
C ILE A 99 -2.80 -23.91 -0.20
N ILE A 100 -3.76 -23.02 -0.44
CA ILE A 100 -4.79 -23.24 -1.47
C ILE A 100 -4.18 -23.10 -2.88
N GLY A 101 -3.33 -22.11 -3.10
CA GLY A 101 -2.61 -21.93 -4.37
C GLY A 101 -1.74 -23.15 -4.71
N PHE A 102 -1.00 -23.67 -3.75
CA PHE A 102 -0.21 -24.88 -3.89
C PHE A 102 -1.08 -26.08 -4.31
N CYS A 103 -2.20 -26.29 -3.62
CA CYS A 103 -3.15 -27.35 -3.96
C CYS A 103 -3.72 -27.19 -5.39
N ILE A 104 -4.10 -25.97 -5.76
CA ILE A 104 -4.64 -25.69 -7.10
C ILE A 104 -3.60 -26.01 -8.17
N ILE A 105 -2.35 -25.58 -7.98
CA ILE A 105 -1.27 -25.76 -8.95
C ILE A 105 -0.90 -27.25 -9.09
N LEU A 106 -0.88 -27.99 -7.97
CA LEU A 106 -0.67 -29.44 -8.00
C LEU A 106 -1.80 -30.18 -8.74
N LEU A 107 -3.07 -29.76 -8.53
CA LEU A 107 -4.22 -30.33 -9.25
C LEU A 107 -4.18 -30.04 -10.76
N MET A 108 -3.47 -29.01 -11.19
CA MET A 108 -3.19 -28.72 -12.59
C MET A 108 -2.06 -29.61 -13.16
N GLY A 109 -1.47 -30.49 -12.36
CA GLY A 109 -0.42 -31.42 -12.82
C GLY A 109 0.99 -30.81 -12.86
N LYS A 110 1.20 -29.63 -12.26
CA LYS A 110 2.51 -28.99 -12.19
C LYS A 110 3.41 -29.63 -11.13
N GLY A 111 4.73 -29.48 -11.29
CA GLY A 111 5.72 -30.00 -10.36
C GLY A 111 5.63 -29.37 -8.96
N VAL A 112 6.07 -30.09 -7.92
CA VAL A 112 6.01 -29.64 -6.52
C VAL A 112 6.80 -28.34 -6.33
N MET A 113 8.00 -28.22 -6.90
CA MET A 113 8.82 -27.01 -6.80
C MET A 113 8.17 -25.82 -7.49
N GLU A 114 7.63 -26.03 -8.70
CA GLU A 114 6.87 -25.01 -9.42
C GLU A 114 5.65 -24.57 -8.60
N ALA A 115 4.93 -25.54 -8.02
CA ALA A 115 3.76 -25.25 -7.19
C ALA A 115 4.12 -24.42 -5.95
N ILE A 116 5.26 -24.68 -5.29
CA ILE A 116 5.72 -23.87 -4.14
C ILE A 116 6.04 -22.45 -4.60
N TYR A 117 6.85 -22.27 -5.64
CA TYR A 117 7.26 -20.95 -6.11
C TYR A 117 6.09 -20.12 -6.57
N VAL A 118 5.22 -20.69 -7.41
CA VAL A 118 4.04 -19.95 -7.90
C VAL A 118 3.06 -19.67 -6.78
N ALA A 119 2.77 -20.62 -5.88
CA ALA A 119 1.86 -20.39 -4.75
C ALA A 119 2.35 -19.27 -3.81
N VAL A 120 3.65 -19.25 -3.51
CA VAL A 120 4.25 -18.15 -2.73
C VAL A 120 4.15 -16.83 -3.50
N ALA A 121 4.42 -16.82 -4.80
CA ALA A 121 4.30 -15.64 -5.64
C ALA A 121 2.87 -15.07 -5.68
N LEU A 122 1.82 -15.91 -5.62
CA LEU A 122 0.42 -15.46 -5.58
C LEU A 122 0.04 -14.70 -4.31
N THR A 123 0.87 -14.74 -3.26
CA THR A 123 0.54 -14.13 -1.96
C THR A 123 0.88 -12.66 -1.86
N PHE A 124 1.85 -12.18 -2.64
CA PHE A 124 2.36 -10.83 -2.53
C PHE A 124 1.54 -9.86 -3.36
N SER A 125 1.12 -8.75 -2.78
CA SER A 125 0.37 -7.70 -3.47
C SER A 125 1.23 -6.45 -3.66
N SER A 126 1.00 -5.68 -4.74
CA SER A 126 1.82 -4.50 -5.02
C SER A 126 1.51 -3.35 -4.08
N THR A 127 2.41 -3.09 -3.14
CA THR A 127 2.34 -1.96 -2.21
C THR A 127 2.33 -0.63 -2.96
N ILE A 128 3.11 -0.48 -4.03
CA ILE A 128 3.24 0.77 -4.79
C ILE A 128 1.91 1.12 -5.47
N ILE A 129 1.30 0.17 -6.16
CA ILE A 129 0.04 0.39 -6.89
C ILE A 129 -1.10 0.68 -5.90
N VAL A 130 -1.21 -0.13 -4.85
CA VAL A 130 -2.28 0.01 -3.85
C VAL A 130 -2.20 1.34 -3.12
N VAL A 131 -1.02 1.72 -2.60
CA VAL A 131 -0.83 3.00 -1.91
C VAL A 131 -1.13 4.17 -2.83
N LYS A 132 -0.73 4.10 -4.11
CA LYS A 132 -1.06 5.14 -5.09
C LYS A 132 -2.57 5.24 -5.31
N LEU A 133 -3.27 4.11 -5.53
CA LEU A 133 -4.72 4.12 -5.75
C LEU A 133 -5.48 4.61 -4.52
N LEU A 134 -5.07 4.23 -3.30
CA LEU A 134 -5.64 4.75 -2.06
C LEU A 134 -5.35 6.25 -1.89
N ALA A 135 -4.16 6.72 -2.31
CA ALA A 135 -3.82 8.15 -2.31
C ALA A 135 -4.69 8.94 -3.27
N ASP A 136 -4.86 8.45 -4.49
CA ASP A 136 -5.69 9.08 -5.53
C ASP A 136 -7.16 9.16 -5.09
N LYS A 137 -7.64 8.16 -4.35
CA LYS A 137 -8.97 8.13 -3.72
C LYS A 137 -9.05 8.87 -2.38
N ARG A 138 -7.92 9.35 -1.84
CA ARG A 138 -7.80 9.97 -0.50
C ARG A 138 -8.20 9.04 0.66
N GLU A 139 -8.03 7.75 0.48
CA GLU A 139 -8.43 6.70 1.43
C GLU A 139 -7.25 6.14 2.25
N ILE A 140 -6.04 6.72 2.15
CA ILE A 140 -4.85 6.25 2.90
C ILE A 140 -5.10 6.28 4.42
N ASP A 141 -5.69 7.36 4.91
CA ASP A 141 -5.89 7.58 6.34
C ASP A 141 -7.19 6.92 6.87
N THR A 142 -7.96 6.25 6.01
CA THR A 142 -9.16 5.52 6.41
C THR A 142 -8.79 4.23 7.16
N LEU A 143 -9.73 3.66 7.92
CA LEU A 143 -9.50 2.43 8.66
C LEU A 143 -9.05 1.28 7.74
N HIS A 144 -9.79 1.05 6.64
CA HIS A 144 -9.42 0.02 5.66
C HIS A 144 -8.08 0.33 4.96
N GLY A 145 -7.79 1.60 4.66
CA GLY A 145 -6.52 2.01 4.06
C GLY A 145 -5.33 1.74 4.97
N ARG A 146 -5.42 2.09 6.27
CA ARG A 146 -4.36 1.83 7.25
C ARG A 146 -4.16 0.33 7.50
N ILE A 147 -5.24 -0.45 7.62
CA ILE A 147 -5.15 -1.90 7.75
C ILE A 147 -4.51 -2.50 6.49
N ALA A 148 -4.91 -2.04 5.29
CA ALA A 148 -4.34 -2.47 4.03
C ALA A 148 -2.83 -2.21 3.96
N ILE A 149 -2.40 -0.98 4.23
CA ILE A 149 -0.97 -0.63 4.27
C ILE A 149 -0.23 -1.47 5.31
N GLY A 150 -0.82 -1.69 6.48
CA GLY A 150 -0.23 -2.50 7.53
C GLY A 150 0.03 -3.94 7.10
N PHE A 151 -0.92 -4.63 6.48
CA PHE A 151 -0.68 -6.00 6.03
C PHE A 151 0.18 -6.08 4.76
N LEU A 152 0.18 -5.07 3.88
CA LEU A 152 1.11 -4.98 2.76
C LEU A 152 2.57 -4.91 3.25
N ILE A 153 2.86 -4.15 4.31
CA ILE A 153 4.19 -4.14 4.95
C ILE A 153 4.57 -5.54 5.45
N VAL A 154 3.62 -6.28 6.02
CA VAL A 154 3.86 -7.68 6.46
C VAL A 154 4.22 -8.55 5.25
N GLN A 155 3.53 -8.41 4.12
CA GLN A 155 3.83 -9.12 2.88
C GLN A 155 5.20 -8.75 2.32
N ASP A 156 5.60 -7.48 2.34
CA ASP A 156 6.91 -7.01 1.86
C ASP A 156 8.05 -7.62 2.70
N VAL A 157 7.88 -7.74 4.01
CA VAL A 157 8.83 -8.46 4.87
C VAL A 157 8.86 -9.97 4.53
N ALA A 158 7.69 -10.56 4.33
CA ALA A 158 7.58 -11.97 4.03
C ALA A 158 8.23 -12.36 2.70
N VAL A 159 8.11 -11.52 1.65
CA VAL A 159 8.75 -11.80 0.35
C VAL A 159 10.27 -11.82 0.47
N VAL A 160 10.85 -10.90 1.26
CA VAL A 160 12.30 -10.89 1.48
C VAL A 160 12.75 -12.14 2.25
N ILE A 161 12.02 -12.53 3.28
CA ILE A 161 12.31 -13.77 4.02
C ILE A 161 12.19 -14.98 3.09
N ALA A 162 11.18 -15.04 2.21
CA ALA A 162 11.03 -16.10 1.23
C ALA A 162 12.20 -16.16 0.24
N MET A 163 12.65 -15.01 -0.29
CA MET A 163 13.82 -14.91 -1.15
C MET A 163 15.09 -15.40 -0.45
N MET A 164 15.30 -15.02 0.80
CA MET A 164 16.44 -15.47 1.60
C MET A 164 16.39 -16.99 1.85
N ALA A 165 15.21 -17.52 2.17
CA ALA A 165 15.02 -18.96 2.39
C ALA A 165 15.31 -19.78 1.13
N MET A 166 14.82 -19.34 -0.03
CA MET A 166 15.05 -20.01 -1.31
C MET A 166 16.53 -19.94 -1.74
N SER A 167 17.19 -18.80 -1.53
CA SER A 167 18.64 -18.68 -1.78
C SER A 167 19.46 -19.64 -0.95
N ALA A 168 19.06 -19.93 0.28
CA ALA A 168 19.77 -20.84 1.17
C ALA A 168 19.66 -22.32 0.74
N MET A 169 18.66 -22.65 -0.08
CA MET A 169 18.50 -24.01 -0.64
C MET A 169 19.46 -24.28 -1.82
N ARG A 170 20.17 -23.28 -2.30
CA ARG A 170 21.15 -23.42 -3.39
C ARG A 170 22.29 -24.35 -2.99
N GLY A 171 22.47 -25.45 -3.72
CA GLY A 171 23.56 -26.40 -3.47
C GLY A 171 23.38 -27.33 -2.27
N ALA A 172 22.14 -27.47 -1.76
CA ALA A 172 21.82 -28.29 -0.61
C ALA A 172 21.27 -29.70 -0.99
N GLU A 173 21.59 -30.21 -2.17
CA GLU A 173 21.07 -31.49 -2.70
C GLU A 173 21.30 -32.67 -1.76
N ASP A 174 22.40 -32.67 -0.98
CA ASP A 174 22.75 -33.74 -0.03
C ASP A 174 22.62 -33.34 1.46
N ALA A 175 22.15 -32.12 1.77
CA ALA A 175 22.07 -31.63 3.15
C ALA A 175 20.73 -31.97 3.80
N THR A 176 20.78 -32.34 5.09
CA THR A 176 19.55 -32.53 5.87
C THR A 176 18.84 -31.19 6.10
N MET A 177 17.51 -31.20 6.25
CA MET A 177 16.72 -29.98 6.51
C MET A 177 17.25 -29.20 7.73
N ILE A 178 17.78 -29.90 8.74
CA ILE A 178 18.37 -29.30 9.95
C ILE A 178 19.65 -28.55 9.61
N GLU A 179 20.51 -29.12 8.78
CA GLU A 179 21.76 -28.46 8.34
C GLU A 179 21.48 -27.23 7.49
N ILE A 180 20.49 -27.29 6.59
CA ILE A 180 20.05 -26.14 5.79
C ILE A 180 19.57 -25.01 6.72
N VAL A 181 18.68 -25.31 7.66
CA VAL A 181 18.13 -24.31 8.60
C VAL A 181 19.23 -23.74 9.51
N ALA A 182 20.14 -24.60 10.02
CA ALA A 182 21.23 -24.15 10.88
C ALA A 182 22.23 -23.26 10.11
N SER A 183 22.58 -23.64 8.88
CA SER A 183 23.45 -22.83 7.99
C SER A 183 22.83 -21.49 7.67
N LEU A 184 21.53 -21.48 7.32
CA LEU A 184 20.79 -20.26 7.04
C LEU A 184 20.74 -19.36 8.28
N ALA A 185 20.38 -19.88 9.44
CA ALA A 185 20.33 -19.14 10.70
C ALA A 185 21.72 -18.57 11.06
N GLY A 186 22.79 -19.34 10.87
CA GLY A 186 24.15 -18.87 11.08
C GLY A 186 24.55 -17.72 10.14
N ARG A 187 24.26 -17.83 8.83
CA ARG A 187 24.51 -16.77 7.85
C ARG A 187 23.71 -15.50 8.16
N ILE A 188 22.43 -15.65 8.49
CA ILE A 188 21.58 -14.53 8.87
C ILE A 188 22.12 -13.86 10.14
N ALA A 189 22.53 -14.64 11.16
CA ALA A 189 23.08 -14.08 12.38
C ALA A 189 24.36 -13.29 12.13
N VAL A 190 25.27 -13.82 11.32
CA VAL A 190 26.51 -13.11 10.94
C VAL A 190 26.19 -11.82 10.17
N ALA A 191 25.31 -11.90 9.16
CA ALA A 191 24.88 -10.73 8.38
C ALA A 191 24.23 -9.67 9.28
N ALA A 192 23.37 -10.08 10.20
CA ALA A 192 22.71 -9.19 11.15
C ALA A 192 23.72 -8.48 12.08
N VAL A 193 24.71 -9.21 12.60
CA VAL A 193 25.77 -8.62 13.46
C VAL A 193 26.59 -7.61 12.68
N LEU A 194 27.02 -7.96 11.46
CA LEU A 194 27.79 -7.05 10.60
C LEU A 194 26.98 -5.80 10.25
N LEU A 195 25.69 -5.99 9.94
CA LEU A 195 24.78 -4.89 9.61
C LEU A 195 24.58 -3.97 10.82
N VAL A 196 24.34 -4.52 12.02
CA VAL A 196 24.21 -3.73 13.26
C VAL A 196 25.49 -2.94 13.55
N ILE A 197 26.67 -3.53 13.36
CA ILE A 197 27.95 -2.84 13.51
C ILE A 197 28.04 -1.69 12.49
N ALA A 198 27.70 -1.94 11.22
CA ALA A 198 27.72 -0.92 10.19
C ALA A 198 26.73 0.22 10.52
N MET A 199 25.49 -0.10 10.92
CA MET A 199 24.46 0.88 11.28
C MET A 199 24.85 1.75 12.48
N ARG A 200 25.54 1.18 13.46
CA ARG A 200 25.86 1.88 14.70
C ARG A 200 27.14 2.71 14.63
N TYR A 201 28.14 2.28 13.86
CA TYR A 201 29.49 2.87 13.90
C TYR A 201 29.94 3.46 12.57
N ILE A 202 29.61 2.83 11.44
CA ILE A 202 30.15 3.21 10.12
C ILE A 202 29.19 4.16 9.41
N LEU A 203 27.94 3.73 9.21
CA LEU A 203 26.97 4.46 8.40
C LEU A 203 26.67 5.87 8.92
N PRO A 204 26.50 6.15 10.22
CA PRO A 204 26.20 7.50 10.67
C PRO A 204 27.29 8.52 10.30
N ARG A 205 28.57 8.10 10.35
CA ARG A 205 29.69 8.96 9.99
C ARG A 205 29.81 9.18 8.50
N VAL A 206 29.69 8.09 7.72
CA VAL A 206 29.81 8.15 6.26
C VAL A 206 28.65 8.94 5.66
N ILE A 207 27.41 8.69 6.11
CA ILE A 207 26.24 9.39 5.60
C ILE A 207 26.31 10.90 5.94
N ALA A 208 26.71 11.27 7.15
CA ALA A 208 26.84 12.68 7.54
C ALA A 208 27.88 13.42 6.66
N MET A 209 28.93 12.73 6.23
CA MET A 209 29.91 13.28 5.29
C MET A 209 29.33 13.38 3.86
N MET A 210 28.62 12.33 3.38
CA MET A 210 28.03 12.31 2.03
C MET A 210 26.84 13.28 1.92
N ALA A 211 26.11 13.53 2.99
CA ALA A 211 24.97 14.43 3.03
C ALA A 211 25.32 15.92 2.86
N GLN A 212 26.60 16.27 2.86
CA GLN A 212 27.05 17.63 2.51
C GLN A 212 26.76 17.98 1.05
N SER A 213 26.65 16.98 0.16
CA SER A 213 26.18 17.13 -1.21
C SER A 213 25.06 16.13 -1.50
N SER A 214 24.00 16.64 -2.08
CA SER A 214 22.87 15.81 -2.48
C SER A 214 23.21 14.78 -3.58
N GLU A 215 24.21 15.08 -4.40
CA GLU A 215 24.73 14.18 -5.45
C GLU A 215 25.55 13.05 -4.82
N LEU A 216 26.44 13.39 -3.86
CA LEU A 216 27.24 12.40 -3.15
C LEU A 216 26.37 11.46 -2.33
N LEU A 217 25.31 11.96 -1.71
CA LEU A 217 24.36 11.13 -0.96
C LEU A 217 23.67 10.12 -1.87
N LEU A 218 23.27 10.53 -3.09
CA LEU A 218 22.65 9.65 -4.08
C LEU A 218 23.64 8.59 -4.57
N ILE A 219 24.85 9.02 -4.96
CA ILE A 219 25.90 8.09 -5.42
C ILE A 219 26.24 7.08 -4.32
N PHE A 220 26.37 7.54 -3.08
CA PHE A 220 26.61 6.67 -1.94
C PHE A 220 25.49 5.64 -1.75
N ALA A 221 24.23 6.07 -1.83
CA ALA A 221 23.09 5.16 -1.67
C ALA A 221 23.08 4.05 -2.74
N ILE A 222 23.32 4.40 -4.00
CA ILE A 222 23.42 3.42 -5.10
C ILE A 222 24.63 2.51 -4.91
N ALA A 223 25.78 3.08 -4.60
CA ALA A 223 27.02 2.32 -4.37
C ALA A 223 26.88 1.35 -3.19
N TRP A 224 26.27 1.78 -2.09
CA TRP A 224 26.00 0.94 -0.93
C TRP A 224 25.03 -0.18 -1.25
N GLY A 225 23.94 0.12 -1.97
CA GLY A 225 22.96 -0.86 -2.43
C GLY A 225 23.57 -1.94 -3.31
N THR A 226 24.31 -1.53 -4.33
CA THR A 226 24.96 -2.46 -5.28
C THR A 226 26.13 -3.21 -4.65
N ALA A 227 26.89 -2.61 -3.76
CA ALA A 227 27.99 -3.26 -3.04
C ALA A 227 27.48 -4.37 -2.11
N LEU A 228 26.41 -4.09 -1.34
CA LEU A 228 25.81 -5.13 -0.48
C LEU A 228 25.07 -6.20 -1.29
N ALA A 229 24.51 -5.87 -2.46
CA ALA A 229 23.95 -6.85 -3.37
C ALA A 229 25.05 -7.83 -3.85
N ALA A 230 26.19 -7.31 -4.31
CA ALA A 230 27.33 -8.13 -4.73
C ALA A 230 27.95 -8.92 -3.57
N PHE A 231 28.08 -8.30 -2.40
CA PHE A 231 28.56 -8.97 -1.19
C PHE A 231 27.59 -10.07 -0.73
N GLY A 232 26.28 -9.83 -0.84
CA GLY A 232 25.25 -10.82 -0.53
C GLY A 232 25.41 -12.08 -1.36
N GLU A 233 25.62 -11.94 -2.67
CA GLU A 233 25.89 -13.07 -3.56
C GLU A 233 27.15 -13.83 -3.16
N TRP A 234 28.25 -13.12 -2.91
CA TRP A 234 29.50 -13.73 -2.44
C TRP A 234 29.33 -14.46 -1.11
N ALA A 235 28.49 -13.95 -0.20
CA ALA A 235 28.17 -14.57 1.09
C ALA A 235 27.17 -15.74 0.99
N GLY A 236 26.69 -16.06 -0.22
CA GLY A 236 25.73 -17.14 -0.47
C GLY A 236 24.26 -16.76 -0.23
N PHE A 237 23.97 -15.47 -0.19
CA PHE A 237 22.62 -14.93 -0.33
C PHE A 237 22.35 -14.56 -1.79
N SER A 238 21.13 -14.06 -2.08
CA SER A 238 20.84 -13.48 -3.39
C SER A 238 21.25 -12.01 -3.46
N HIS A 239 21.45 -11.47 -4.67
CA HIS A 239 21.64 -10.04 -4.91
C HIS A 239 20.51 -9.21 -4.30
N GLU A 240 19.28 -9.73 -4.40
CA GLU A 240 18.06 -9.11 -3.94
C GLU A 240 18.07 -8.93 -2.42
N ALA A 241 18.45 -9.98 -1.68
CA ALA A 241 18.55 -9.92 -0.23
C ALA A 241 19.61 -8.92 0.22
N GLY A 242 20.77 -8.90 -0.46
CA GLY A 242 21.84 -7.93 -0.16
C GLY A 242 21.40 -6.48 -0.40
N ALA A 243 20.74 -6.19 -1.51
CA ALA A 243 20.21 -4.86 -1.82
C ALA A 243 19.15 -4.42 -0.80
N PHE A 244 18.25 -5.32 -0.41
CA PHE A 244 17.27 -5.05 0.63
C PHE A 244 17.91 -4.72 1.97
N LEU A 245 18.87 -5.52 2.43
CA LEU A 245 19.59 -5.28 3.68
C LEU A 245 20.36 -3.94 3.66
N ALA A 246 20.88 -3.54 2.49
CA ALA A 246 21.51 -2.23 2.32
C ALA A 246 20.50 -1.09 2.56
N GLY A 247 19.31 -1.17 1.96
CA GLY A 247 18.24 -0.20 2.18
C GLY A 247 17.78 -0.17 3.63
N PHE A 248 17.53 -1.33 4.22
CA PHE A 248 17.15 -1.49 5.62
C PHE A 248 18.18 -0.88 6.59
N SER A 249 19.47 -1.00 6.29
CA SER A 249 20.53 -0.40 7.10
C SER A 249 20.48 1.13 7.14
N LEU A 250 19.87 1.77 6.17
CA LEU A 250 19.69 3.22 6.09
C LEU A 250 18.30 3.68 6.57
N ALA A 251 17.36 2.76 6.80
CA ALA A 251 15.97 3.05 7.14
C ALA A 251 15.79 3.88 8.42
N SER A 252 16.68 3.69 9.40
CA SER A 252 16.67 4.42 10.68
C SER A 252 17.44 5.75 10.67
N THR A 253 17.99 6.16 9.53
CA THR A 253 18.79 7.40 9.42
C THR A 253 17.90 8.62 9.12
N GLY A 254 18.30 9.79 9.61
CA GLY A 254 17.61 11.07 9.33
C GLY A 254 17.60 11.47 7.84
N TYR A 255 18.37 10.79 7.01
CA TYR A 255 18.49 11.06 5.57
C TYR A 255 17.62 10.13 4.70
N ARG A 256 16.85 9.22 5.31
CA ARG A 256 15.98 8.24 4.67
C ARG A 256 15.08 8.88 3.62
N GLU A 257 14.36 9.93 3.99
CA GLU A 257 13.39 10.58 3.09
C GLU A 257 14.09 11.28 1.91
N ALA A 258 15.24 11.89 2.13
CA ALA A 258 16.03 12.53 1.07
C ALA A 258 16.57 11.50 0.06
N ILE A 259 17.03 10.35 0.54
CA ILE A 259 17.49 9.23 -0.30
C ILE A 259 16.30 8.64 -1.07
N ASN A 260 15.20 8.34 -0.38
CA ASN A 260 13.99 7.77 -0.99
C ASN A 260 13.42 8.65 -2.10
N ALA A 261 13.28 9.95 -1.85
CA ALA A 261 12.74 10.90 -2.83
C ALA A 261 13.54 10.93 -4.15
N ARG A 262 14.87 10.80 -4.07
CA ARG A 262 15.75 10.80 -5.26
C ARG A 262 15.80 9.45 -5.97
N LEU A 263 15.84 8.36 -5.21
CA LEU A 263 15.91 7.02 -5.77
C LEU A 263 14.62 6.55 -6.41
N THR A 264 13.47 7.08 -5.99
CA THR A 264 12.16 6.67 -6.54
C THR A 264 12.09 6.86 -8.05
N GLY A 265 12.51 8.02 -8.57
CA GLY A 265 12.52 8.25 -10.03
C GLY A 265 13.52 7.35 -10.78
N ILE A 266 14.70 7.11 -10.21
CA ILE A 266 15.71 6.23 -10.79
C ILE A 266 15.23 4.77 -10.79
N ARG A 267 14.63 4.33 -9.70
CA ARG A 267 14.00 3.01 -9.58
C ARG A 267 12.95 2.80 -10.67
N ASP A 268 12.02 3.73 -10.82
CA ASP A 268 10.93 3.62 -11.79
C ASP A 268 11.44 3.57 -13.22
N PHE A 269 12.48 4.37 -13.53
CA PHE A 269 13.16 4.34 -14.82
C PHE A 269 13.88 3.01 -15.08
N LEU A 270 14.59 2.47 -14.10
CA LEU A 270 15.31 1.20 -14.25
C LEU A 270 14.36 0.00 -14.28
N LEU A 271 13.25 0.04 -13.56
CA LEU A 271 12.22 -1.01 -13.60
C LEU A 271 11.56 -1.14 -14.97
N LEU A 272 11.53 -0.08 -15.78
CA LEU A 272 11.10 -0.16 -17.16
C LEU A 272 11.89 -1.24 -17.91
N PHE A 273 13.22 -1.28 -17.77
CA PHE A 273 14.06 -2.29 -18.44
C PHE A 273 13.81 -3.70 -17.91
N PHE A 274 13.55 -3.85 -16.61
CA PHE A 274 13.17 -5.13 -16.03
C PHE A 274 11.88 -5.68 -16.63
N PHE A 275 10.84 -4.85 -16.73
CA PHE A 275 9.57 -5.30 -17.29
C PHE A 275 9.62 -5.54 -18.80
N ILE A 276 10.47 -4.80 -19.53
CA ILE A 276 10.71 -5.07 -20.95
C ILE A 276 11.47 -6.37 -21.13
N ASP A 277 12.55 -6.61 -20.37
CA ASP A 277 13.31 -7.86 -20.39
C ASP A 277 12.40 -9.05 -20.10
N LEU A 278 11.56 -8.91 -19.05
CA LEU A 278 10.55 -9.89 -18.70
C LEU A 278 9.57 -10.16 -19.86
N GLY A 279 8.99 -9.10 -20.43
CA GLY A 279 8.05 -9.21 -21.55
C GLY A 279 8.69 -9.85 -22.78
N SER A 280 9.97 -9.52 -23.07
CA SER A 280 10.70 -10.06 -24.20
C SER A 280 11.03 -11.57 -24.08
N LYS A 281 11.08 -12.10 -22.86
CA LYS A 281 11.29 -13.52 -22.57
C LYS A 281 10.02 -14.37 -22.64
N LEU A 282 8.84 -13.73 -22.79
CA LEU A 282 7.58 -14.44 -22.93
C LEU A 282 7.46 -15.04 -24.35
N ASP A 283 7.44 -16.36 -24.44
CA ASP A 283 7.24 -17.08 -25.69
C ASP A 283 5.81 -17.60 -25.82
N PHE A 284 5.06 -17.05 -26.78
CA PHE A 284 3.67 -17.44 -27.01
C PHE A 284 3.50 -18.86 -27.52
N SER A 285 4.56 -19.49 -28.04
CA SER A 285 4.51 -20.90 -28.48
C SER A 285 4.35 -21.86 -27.30
N THR A 286 4.92 -21.50 -26.14
CA THR A 286 4.84 -22.26 -24.87
C THR A 286 3.73 -21.77 -23.95
N LEU A 287 3.33 -20.50 -24.10
CA LEU A 287 2.29 -19.86 -23.29
C LEU A 287 0.87 -20.42 -23.54
N GLY A 288 0.63 -21.12 -24.66
CA GLY A 288 -0.71 -21.67 -24.97
C GLY A 288 -1.21 -22.61 -23.88
N ASP A 289 -0.32 -23.44 -23.33
CA ASP A 289 -0.64 -24.39 -22.25
C ASP A 289 -0.78 -23.71 -20.88
N GLU A 290 -0.22 -22.50 -20.70
CA GLU A 290 -0.28 -21.73 -19.45
C GLU A 290 -1.50 -20.80 -19.36
N VAL A 291 -2.27 -20.60 -20.44
CA VAL A 291 -3.42 -19.70 -20.46
C VAL A 291 -4.51 -20.16 -19.50
N LEU A 292 -4.88 -21.44 -19.52
CA LEU A 292 -5.90 -21.96 -18.62
C LEU A 292 -5.46 -21.93 -17.15
N PRO A 293 -4.26 -22.38 -16.78
CA PRO A 293 -3.69 -22.16 -15.45
C PRO A 293 -3.71 -20.68 -15.04
N ALA A 294 -3.29 -19.77 -15.92
CA ALA A 294 -3.29 -18.34 -15.62
C ALA A 294 -4.69 -17.77 -15.33
N ILE A 295 -5.72 -18.21 -16.09
CA ILE A 295 -7.10 -17.79 -15.84
C ILE A 295 -7.58 -18.27 -14.46
N VAL A 296 -7.35 -19.54 -14.12
CA VAL A 296 -7.79 -20.10 -12.83
C VAL A 296 -7.08 -19.42 -11.66
N LEU A 297 -5.75 -19.24 -11.75
CA LEU A 297 -4.98 -18.57 -10.71
C LEU A 297 -5.32 -17.08 -10.61
N SER A 298 -5.57 -16.40 -11.73
CA SER A 298 -6.03 -15.01 -11.71
C SER A 298 -7.39 -14.88 -11.04
N LEU A 299 -8.33 -15.79 -11.31
CA LEU A 299 -9.63 -15.81 -10.65
C LEU A 299 -9.50 -16.09 -9.15
N PHE A 300 -8.61 -17.01 -8.78
CA PHE A 300 -8.28 -17.28 -7.37
C PHE A 300 -7.72 -16.04 -6.66
N VAL A 301 -6.80 -15.31 -7.28
CA VAL A 301 -6.23 -14.08 -6.69
C VAL A 301 -7.27 -12.96 -6.63
N LEU A 302 -8.02 -12.71 -7.71
CA LEU A 302 -8.99 -11.62 -7.81
C LEU A 302 -10.17 -11.77 -6.85
N ILE A 303 -10.60 -13.01 -6.58
CA ILE A 303 -11.77 -13.31 -5.75
C ILE A 303 -11.36 -13.95 -4.41
N GLY A 304 -10.49 -14.95 -4.46
CA GLY A 304 -10.08 -15.71 -3.27
C GLY A 304 -9.37 -14.85 -2.24
N ASN A 305 -8.36 -14.06 -2.64
CA ASN A 305 -7.62 -13.22 -1.72
C ASN A 305 -8.51 -12.17 -1.01
N PRO A 306 -9.39 -11.40 -1.69
CA PRO A 306 -10.37 -10.56 -1.01
C PRO A 306 -11.26 -11.31 -0.01
N LEU A 307 -11.77 -12.48 -0.40
CA LEU A 307 -12.64 -13.29 0.48
C LEU A 307 -11.91 -13.78 1.72
N ILE A 308 -10.63 -14.17 1.58
CA ILE A 308 -9.80 -14.60 2.72
C ILE A 308 -9.61 -13.44 3.70
N VAL A 309 -9.25 -12.25 3.21
CA VAL A 309 -9.10 -11.06 4.04
C VAL A 309 -10.40 -10.71 4.73
N MET A 310 -11.53 -10.73 4.02
CA MET A 310 -12.84 -10.51 4.61
C MET A 310 -13.18 -11.52 5.70
N ALA A 311 -12.89 -12.81 5.48
CA ALA A 311 -13.13 -13.87 6.47
C ALA A 311 -12.31 -13.65 7.75
N ILE A 312 -11.02 -13.31 7.62
CA ILE A 312 -10.13 -13.03 8.76
C ILE A 312 -10.61 -11.78 9.50
N MET A 313 -10.87 -10.68 8.80
CA MET A 313 -11.31 -9.43 9.42
C MET A 313 -12.69 -9.57 10.06
N GLY A 314 -13.63 -10.26 9.40
CA GLY A 314 -14.94 -10.57 9.98
C GLY A 314 -14.83 -11.45 11.23
N TYR A 315 -13.91 -12.45 11.23
CA TYR A 315 -13.60 -13.23 12.43
C TYR A 315 -13.04 -12.35 13.56
N MET A 316 -12.25 -11.34 13.22
CA MET A 316 -11.69 -10.38 14.18
C MET A 316 -12.68 -9.31 14.66
N GLY A 317 -13.91 -9.29 14.12
CA GLY A 317 -14.99 -8.41 14.54
C GLY A 317 -15.04 -7.06 13.81
N TYR A 318 -14.54 -7.00 12.57
CA TYR A 318 -14.71 -5.86 11.67
C TYR A 318 -15.95 -6.01 10.80
N ARG A 319 -16.53 -4.87 10.39
CA ARG A 319 -17.68 -4.84 9.50
C ARG A 319 -17.30 -5.33 8.09
N LYS A 320 -18.26 -5.91 7.37
CA LYS A 320 -18.09 -6.41 6.01
C LYS A 320 -17.57 -5.36 5.03
N ARG A 321 -17.94 -4.07 5.21
CA ARG A 321 -17.47 -2.96 4.37
C ARG A 321 -15.96 -2.76 4.51
N THR A 322 -15.47 -2.63 5.74
CA THR A 322 -14.04 -2.47 6.03
C THR A 322 -13.24 -3.67 5.52
N GLY A 323 -13.74 -4.90 5.77
CA GLY A 323 -13.13 -6.14 5.27
C GLY A 323 -13.10 -6.22 3.75
N PHE A 324 -14.17 -5.81 3.07
CA PHE A 324 -14.25 -5.81 1.61
C PHE A 324 -13.28 -4.81 0.98
N LEU A 325 -13.29 -3.55 1.44
CA LEU A 325 -12.43 -2.49 0.91
C LEU A 325 -10.95 -2.82 1.14
N ALA A 326 -10.58 -3.30 2.32
CA ALA A 326 -9.24 -3.80 2.59
C ALA A 326 -8.90 -5.03 1.76
N GLY A 327 -9.84 -5.97 1.60
CA GLY A 327 -9.65 -7.18 0.81
C GLY A 327 -9.39 -6.92 -0.67
N LEU A 328 -10.03 -5.93 -1.28
CA LEU A 328 -9.79 -5.57 -2.68
C LEU A 328 -8.34 -5.16 -2.94
N THR A 329 -7.63 -4.63 -1.95
CA THR A 329 -6.23 -4.21 -2.11
C THR A 329 -5.27 -5.38 -2.31
N VAL A 330 -5.66 -6.61 -1.94
CA VAL A 330 -4.87 -7.84 -2.19
C VAL A 330 -5.35 -8.66 -3.39
N ALA A 331 -6.25 -8.11 -4.20
CA ALA A 331 -6.78 -8.77 -5.40
C ALA A 331 -5.81 -8.79 -6.59
N GLN A 332 -4.53 -8.65 -6.36
CA GLN A 332 -3.49 -8.62 -7.40
C GLN A 332 -2.20 -9.23 -6.86
N ILE A 333 -1.35 -9.70 -7.78
CA ILE A 333 0.02 -10.04 -7.41
C ILE A 333 0.96 -8.85 -7.61
N SER A 334 2.14 -8.94 -7.00
CA SER A 334 3.17 -7.89 -7.01
C SER A 334 4.21 -8.11 -8.10
N GLU A 335 4.92 -7.05 -8.45
CA GLU A 335 6.19 -7.12 -9.17
C GLU A 335 7.21 -8.01 -8.44
N PHE A 336 7.16 -8.07 -7.12
CA PHE A 336 8.00 -8.98 -6.32
C PHE A 336 7.70 -10.46 -6.56
N SER A 337 6.47 -10.80 -6.90
CA SER A 337 6.08 -12.16 -7.31
C SER A 337 6.88 -12.63 -8.51
N ILE A 338 7.04 -11.75 -9.49
CA ILE A 338 7.76 -12.01 -10.72
C ILE A 338 9.28 -12.10 -10.44
N VAL A 339 9.81 -11.18 -9.64
CA VAL A 339 11.22 -11.20 -9.20
C VAL A 339 11.53 -12.48 -8.44
N PHE A 340 10.63 -12.91 -7.55
CA PHE A 340 10.79 -14.14 -6.76
C PHE A 340 10.86 -15.39 -7.64
N VAL A 341 10.00 -15.51 -8.67
CA VAL A 341 10.04 -16.64 -9.60
C VAL A 341 11.25 -16.55 -10.52
N ALA A 342 11.62 -15.36 -11.00
CA ALA A 342 12.84 -15.15 -11.80
C ALA A 342 14.12 -15.58 -11.03
N MET A 343 14.18 -15.28 -9.73
CA MET A 343 15.23 -15.80 -8.85
C MET A 343 15.21 -17.33 -8.79
N GLY A 344 14.03 -17.95 -8.72
CA GLY A 344 13.87 -19.40 -8.75
C GLY A 344 14.46 -20.04 -10.02
N ILE A 345 14.35 -19.38 -11.18
CA ILE A 345 14.99 -19.81 -12.42
C ILE A 345 16.51 -19.70 -12.30
N THR A 346 17.01 -18.59 -11.79
CA THR A 346 18.46 -18.37 -11.59
C THR A 346 19.07 -19.42 -10.64
N LEU A 347 18.29 -19.89 -9.67
CA LEU A 347 18.69 -20.94 -8.74
C LEU A 347 18.56 -22.36 -9.34
N GLY A 348 17.94 -22.50 -10.52
CA GLY A 348 17.69 -23.79 -11.16
C GLY A 348 16.54 -24.61 -10.56
N HIS A 349 15.68 -23.98 -9.75
CA HIS A 349 14.58 -24.65 -9.06
C HIS A 349 13.31 -24.77 -9.92
N VAL A 350 13.07 -23.83 -10.81
CA VAL A 350 11.89 -23.77 -11.70
C VAL A 350 12.27 -23.37 -13.11
N GLY A 351 11.43 -23.72 -14.09
CA GLY A 351 11.60 -23.39 -15.49
C GLY A 351 11.04 -22.02 -15.87
N ILE A 352 11.25 -21.64 -17.13
CA ILE A 352 10.74 -20.37 -17.69
C ILE A 352 9.20 -20.35 -17.74
N GLU A 353 8.55 -21.51 -17.78
CA GLU A 353 7.10 -21.67 -17.80
C GLU A 353 6.45 -21.07 -16.54
N ALA A 354 7.08 -21.29 -15.37
CA ALA A 354 6.62 -20.70 -14.10
C ALA A 354 6.66 -19.17 -14.14
N LEU A 355 7.66 -18.57 -14.78
CA LEU A 355 7.76 -17.13 -14.97
C LEU A 355 6.68 -16.62 -15.92
N GLY A 356 6.46 -17.32 -17.02
CA GLY A 356 5.39 -17.02 -17.98
C GLY A 356 4.02 -17.03 -17.32
N LEU A 357 3.71 -18.12 -16.61
CA LEU A 357 2.47 -18.27 -15.83
C LEU A 357 2.27 -17.12 -14.83
N THR A 358 3.29 -16.85 -13.99
CA THR A 358 3.23 -15.79 -12.98
C THR A 358 3.05 -14.42 -13.63
N THR A 359 3.74 -14.15 -14.76
CA THR A 359 3.61 -12.88 -15.47
C THR A 359 2.21 -12.69 -16.07
N LEU A 360 1.62 -13.74 -16.65
CA LEU A 360 0.24 -13.69 -17.15
C LEU A 360 -0.75 -13.41 -16.01
N VAL A 361 -0.60 -14.10 -14.88
CA VAL A 361 -1.43 -13.84 -13.69
C VAL A 361 -1.24 -12.40 -13.20
N GLY A 362 0.00 -11.89 -13.19
CA GLY A 362 0.30 -10.50 -12.82
C GLY A 362 -0.40 -9.50 -13.74
N LEU A 363 -0.26 -9.69 -15.04
CA LEU A 363 -0.87 -8.82 -16.06
C LEU A 363 -2.40 -8.73 -15.88
N VAL A 364 -3.06 -9.88 -15.75
CA VAL A 364 -4.51 -9.96 -15.60
C VAL A 364 -4.96 -9.36 -14.26
N THR A 365 -4.32 -9.77 -13.16
CA THR A 365 -4.76 -9.37 -11.81
C THR A 365 -4.49 -7.91 -11.53
N ILE A 366 -3.34 -7.35 -11.93
CA ILE A 366 -3.04 -5.92 -11.76
C ILE A 366 -4.02 -5.08 -12.58
N THR A 367 -4.29 -5.48 -13.84
CA THR A 367 -5.22 -4.73 -14.70
C THR A 367 -6.62 -4.69 -14.12
N LEU A 368 -7.18 -5.85 -13.73
CA LEU A 368 -8.56 -5.93 -13.25
C LEU A 368 -8.71 -5.37 -11.83
N SER A 369 -7.76 -5.64 -10.93
CA SER A 369 -7.81 -5.13 -9.55
C SER A 369 -7.74 -3.61 -9.49
N THR A 370 -7.00 -2.97 -10.40
CA THR A 370 -6.97 -1.51 -10.50
C THR A 370 -8.37 -0.95 -10.66
N TYR A 371 -9.16 -1.52 -11.57
CA TYR A 371 -10.56 -1.10 -11.72
C TYR A 371 -11.44 -1.51 -10.53
N MET A 372 -11.21 -2.69 -9.94
CA MET A 372 -11.94 -3.12 -8.74
C MET A 372 -11.73 -2.16 -7.56
N ILE A 373 -10.51 -1.66 -7.36
CA ILE A 373 -10.19 -0.68 -6.32
C ILE A 373 -10.78 0.70 -6.66
N LEU A 374 -10.64 1.18 -7.91
CA LEU A 374 -11.19 2.46 -8.33
C LEU A 374 -12.73 2.53 -8.18
N TYR A 375 -13.41 1.44 -8.48
CA TYR A 375 -14.86 1.33 -8.40
C TYR A 375 -15.34 0.53 -7.18
N SER A 376 -14.55 0.47 -6.12
CA SER A 376 -14.82 -0.36 -4.93
C SER A 376 -16.15 -0.03 -4.24
N HIS A 377 -16.51 1.25 -4.09
CA HIS A 377 -17.77 1.66 -3.47
C HIS A 377 -19.01 1.24 -4.29
N PRO A 378 -19.12 1.55 -5.59
CA PRO A 378 -20.22 1.05 -6.42
C PRO A 378 -20.33 -0.48 -6.42
N VAL A 379 -19.20 -1.19 -6.46
CA VAL A 379 -19.18 -2.66 -6.41
C VAL A 379 -19.68 -3.15 -5.06
N TYR A 380 -19.19 -2.58 -3.95
CA TYR A 380 -19.65 -2.92 -2.61
C TYR A 380 -21.17 -2.75 -2.49
N ASN A 381 -21.71 -1.59 -2.85
CA ASN A 381 -23.15 -1.30 -2.73
C ASN A 381 -24.03 -2.32 -3.46
N ARG A 382 -23.50 -2.93 -4.53
CA ARG A 382 -24.23 -3.92 -5.32
C ARG A 382 -24.18 -5.33 -4.72
N ILE A 383 -23.07 -5.71 -4.09
CA ILE A 383 -22.86 -7.06 -3.56
C ILE A 383 -22.95 -7.14 -2.02
N ALA A 384 -23.13 -6.01 -1.33
CA ALA A 384 -23.21 -5.94 0.14
C ALA A 384 -24.18 -6.96 0.79
N PRO A 385 -25.35 -7.29 0.20
CA PRO A 385 -26.23 -8.32 0.77
C PRO A 385 -25.58 -9.71 0.81
N LEU A 386 -24.79 -10.06 -0.21
CA LEU A 386 -24.10 -11.35 -0.31
C LEU A 386 -22.94 -11.46 0.70
N LEU A 387 -22.34 -10.32 1.08
CA LEU A 387 -21.20 -10.26 1.96
C LEU A 387 -21.57 -10.36 3.45
N SER A 388 -22.84 -10.37 3.79
CA SER A 388 -23.32 -10.46 5.19
C SER A 388 -22.89 -11.75 5.90
N VAL A 389 -22.54 -12.79 5.16
CA VAL A 389 -22.00 -14.06 5.70
C VAL A 389 -20.66 -13.85 6.41
N PHE A 390 -19.88 -12.85 6.00
CA PHE A 390 -18.56 -12.52 6.58
C PHE A 390 -18.65 -11.60 7.79
N GLU A 391 -19.83 -11.12 8.15
CA GLU A 391 -20.03 -10.23 9.29
C GLU A 391 -20.56 -11.01 10.51
N ARG A 392 -19.92 -10.80 11.66
CA ARG A 392 -20.46 -11.35 12.92
C ARG A 392 -21.72 -10.59 13.33
N LYS A 393 -22.67 -11.32 13.98
CA LYS A 393 -23.89 -10.72 14.53
C LYS A 393 -23.64 -9.57 15.52
N HIS A 394 -22.45 -9.56 16.14
CA HIS A 394 -21.95 -8.48 16.98
C HIS A 394 -20.49 -8.23 16.62
N PRO A 395 -20.18 -7.23 15.78
CA PRO A 395 -18.82 -6.83 15.47
C PRO A 395 -18.16 -6.16 16.68
N SER A 396 -17.63 -6.99 17.58
CA SER A 396 -17.23 -6.62 18.95
C SER A 396 -16.13 -5.57 19.05
N ARG A 397 -15.34 -5.36 18.00
CA ARG A 397 -14.32 -4.30 18.01
C ARG A 397 -14.83 -2.94 17.53
N GLU A 398 -15.87 -2.94 16.71
CA GLU A 398 -16.54 -1.72 16.30
C GLU A 398 -17.68 -1.34 17.27
N ILE A 399 -18.33 -2.32 17.93
CA ILE A 399 -19.40 -2.11 18.92
C ILE A 399 -18.85 -1.82 20.32
N ALA A 400 -17.71 -2.37 20.73
CA ALA A 400 -17.13 -2.07 22.06
C ALA A 400 -16.78 -0.58 22.21
N ALA A 401 -16.63 0.14 21.11
CA ALA A 401 -16.53 1.59 21.11
C ALA A 401 -17.91 2.30 21.15
N GLU A 402 -18.99 1.62 20.72
CA GLU A 402 -20.37 2.17 20.79
C GLU A 402 -20.98 2.09 22.20
N GLU A 403 -20.62 1.09 23.00
CA GLU A 403 -21.23 0.84 24.33
C GLU A 403 -20.66 1.71 25.46
N GLN A 404 -19.58 2.45 25.25
CA GLN A 404 -18.84 3.11 26.33
C GLN A 404 -19.22 4.57 26.59
N VAL A 405 -20.09 5.18 25.81
CA VAL A 405 -20.51 6.56 26.07
C VAL A 405 -21.94 6.59 26.65
N LEU A 406 -22.05 6.46 27.95
CA LEU A 406 -23.18 7.03 28.70
C LEU A 406 -23.02 8.55 28.58
N ILE A 407 -23.70 9.15 27.59
CA ILE A 407 -23.76 10.60 27.42
C ILE A 407 -24.63 11.14 28.54
N ASP A 408 -24.03 11.67 29.58
CA ASP A 408 -24.74 12.37 30.67
C ASP A 408 -25.43 13.64 30.19
N GLU A 409 -25.03 14.20 29.06
CA GLU A 409 -25.64 15.37 28.43
C GLU A 409 -25.82 15.17 26.92
N TYR A 410 -27.01 15.55 26.40
CA TYR A 410 -27.27 15.55 24.97
C TYR A 410 -26.37 16.55 24.23
N PRO A 411 -25.65 16.17 23.18
CA PRO A 411 -24.75 17.08 22.48
C PRO A 411 -25.52 18.18 21.74
N GLU A 412 -25.07 19.43 21.88
CA GLU A 412 -25.53 20.54 21.03
C GLU A 412 -24.85 20.52 19.64
N VAL A 413 -23.64 20.00 19.59
CA VAL A 413 -22.85 19.90 18.35
C VAL A 413 -22.33 18.47 18.18
N VAL A 414 -22.57 17.88 17.01
CA VAL A 414 -22.01 16.58 16.64
C VAL A 414 -21.03 16.79 15.50
N ILE A 415 -19.78 16.31 15.67
CA ILE A 415 -18.70 16.47 14.69
C ILE A 415 -18.35 15.12 14.09
N PHE A 416 -18.51 14.95 12.78
CA PHE A 416 -18.07 13.77 12.04
C PHE A 416 -16.70 13.99 11.41
N GLY A 417 -15.78 13.06 11.69
CA GLY A 417 -14.39 13.10 11.27
C GLY A 417 -13.51 13.85 12.27
N LEU A 418 -12.69 13.10 13.03
CA LEU A 418 -11.79 13.65 14.06
C LEU A 418 -10.33 13.70 13.58
N GLY A 419 -10.15 14.01 12.31
CA GLY A 419 -8.84 14.31 11.72
C GLY A 419 -8.20 15.55 12.35
N ARG A 420 -7.21 16.15 11.70
CA ARG A 420 -6.47 17.31 12.25
C ARG A 420 -7.36 18.49 12.65
N TYR A 421 -8.34 18.81 11.82
CA TYR A 421 -9.26 19.92 12.09
C TYR A 421 -10.36 19.51 13.09
N GLY A 422 -11.04 18.39 12.85
CA GLY A 422 -12.16 17.95 13.67
C GLY A 422 -11.78 17.75 15.14
N ARG A 423 -10.61 17.13 15.42
CA ARG A 423 -10.12 17.00 16.81
C ARG A 423 -9.81 18.33 17.47
N ARG A 424 -9.33 19.31 16.70
CA ARG A 424 -9.08 20.66 17.26
C ARG A 424 -10.37 21.37 17.57
N LEU A 425 -11.34 21.32 16.64
CA LEU A 425 -12.67 21.90 16.84
C LEU A 425 -13.38 21.28 18.05
N LEU A 426 -13.35 19.94 18.16
CA LEU A 426 -13.88 19.20 19.31
C LEU A 426 -13.28 19.70 20.63
N SER A 427 -11.95 19.76 20.69
CA SER A 427 -11.23 20.19 21.88
C SER A 427 -11.55 21.64 22.28
N GLU A 428 -11.65 22.57 21.34
CA GLU A 428 -11.96 23.97 21.64
C GLU A 428 -13.43 24.14 22.07
N LEU A 429 -14.40 23.46 21.44
CA LEU A 429 -15.80 23.49 21.86
C LEU A 429 -15.96 22.88 23.26
N HIS A 430 -15.32 21.76 23.53
CA HIS A 430 -15.34 21.11 24.85
C HIS A 430 -14.75 22.03 25.95
N LYS A 431 -13.59 22.66 25.69
CA LYS A 431 -13.00 23.65 26.62
C LYS A 431 -13.89 24.85 26.91
N ASN A 432 -14.69 25.26 25.93
CA ASN A 432 -15.62 26.36 26.06
C ASN A 432 -16.94 25.94 26.78
N GLY A 433 -17.03 24.66 27.22
CA GLY A 433 -18.20 24.14 27.92
C GLY A 433 -19.40 23.89 27.01
N THR A 434 -19.21 23.81 25.68
CA THR A 434 -20.28 23.45 24.75
C THR A 434 -20.44 21.92 24.76
N PRO A 435 -21.67 21.40 25.01
CA PRO A 435 -21.93 19.96 24.88
C PRO A 435 -21.68 19.49 23.45
N VAL A 436 -20.60 18.75 23.24
CA VAL A 436 -20.14 18.30 21.91
C VAL A 436 -19.89 16.81 21.90
N LEU A 437 -20.21 16.16 20.79
CA LEU A 437 -19.87 14.75 20.53
C LEU A 437 -19.02 14.68 19.26
N GLY A 438 -17.85 14.06 19.36
CA GLY A 438 -17.03 13.74 18.21
C GLY A 438 -17.30 12.31 17.73
N VAL A 439 -17.48 12.13 16.44
CA VAL A 439 -17.68 10.82 15.81
C VAL A 439 -16.57 10.55 14.79
N ASP A 440 -15.91 9.42 14.92
CA ASP A 440 -14.92 8.97 13.93
C ASP A 440 -15.02 7.45 13.75
N PHE A 441 -14.78 6.98 12.53
CA PHE A 441 -14.79 5.56 12.22
C PHE A 441 -13.43 4.87 12.51
N ASP A 442 -12.43 5.64 12.99
CA ASP A 442 -11.13 5.13 13.39
C ASP A 442 -11.08 4.86 14.90
N PRO A 443 -11.07 3.57 15.30
CA PRO A 443 -11.04 3.20 16.73
C PRO A 443 -9.81 3.74 17.47
N GLU A 444 -8.68 3.89 16.77
CA GLU A 444 -7.45 4.39 17.39
C GLU A 444 -7.55 5.88 17.68
N THR A 445 -8.10 6.67 16.75
CA THR A 445 -8.38 8.09 16.96
C THR A 445 -9.36 8.28 18.10
N VAL A 446 -10.44 7.50 18.15
CA VAL A 446 -11.44 7.56 19.24
C VAL A 446 -10.78 7.23 20.58
N ASN A 447 -10.06 6.11 20.70
CA ASN A 447 -9.37 5.72 21.94
C ASN A 447 -8.35 6.77 22.41
N GLN A 448 -7.59 7.39 21.49
CA GLN A 448 -6.62 8.44 21.85
C GLN A 448 -7.29 9.71 22.39
N LEU A 449 -8.46 10.04 21.88
CA LEU A 449 -9.22 11.23 22.32
C LEU A 449 -10.00 10.95 23.60
N GLU A 450 -10.52 9.74 23.77
CA GLU A 450 -11.15 9.27 24.99
C GLU A 450 -10.17 9.26 26.18
N GLN A 451 -8.92 8.82 25.98
CA GLN A 451 -7.84 8.93 26.99
C GLN A 451 -7.54 10.38 27.41
N LYS A 452 -8.01 11.37 26.65
CA LYS A 452 -7.90 12.80 26.97
C LYS A 452 -9.20 13.38 27.55
N ASP A 453 -10.10 12.52 27.98
CA ASP A 453 -11.42 12.86 28.52
C ASP A 453 -12.27 13.71 27.54
N LEU A 454 -12.09 13.52 26.21
CA LEU A 454 -12.92 14.19 25.22
C LEU A 454 -14.14 13.31 24.88
N PRO A 455 -15.34 13.91 24.73
CA PRO A 455 -16.56 13.18 24.41
C PRO A 455 -16.54 12.72 22.96
N VAL A 456 -16.17 11.47 22.74
CA VAL A 456 -16.04 10.88 21.41
C VAL A 456 -16.78 9.55 21.34
N GLN A 457 -17.24 9.20 20.14
CA GLN A 457 -17.91 7.94 19.86
C GLN A 457 -17.36 7.36 18.57
N PHE A 458 -17.17 6.03 18.56
CA PHE A 458 -16.85 5.31 17.35
C PHE A 458 -18.11 5.19 16.48
N GLY A 459 -17.99 5.48 15.16
CA GLY A 459 -19.09 5.28 14.24
C GLY A 459 -18.75 5.67 12.81
N ASP A 460 -19.44 5.05 11.86
CA ASP A 460 -19.33 5.37 10.44
C ASP A 460 -20.46 6.32 10.02
N GLY A 461 -20.10 7.53 9.63
CA GLY A 461 -21.05 8.54 9.14
C GLY A 461 -21.78 8.17 7.84
N GLU A 462 -21.40 7.08 7.18
CA GLU A 462 -22.08 6.55 6.01
C GLU A 462 -23.01 5.35 6.33
N ASP A 463 -23.09 4.96 7.60
CA ASP A 463 -23.98 3.90 8.07
C ASP A 463 -25.30 4.49 8.61
N ASP A 464 -26.38 4.29 7.88
CA ASP A 464 -27.72 4.77 8.24
C ASP A 464 -28.16 4.28 9.62
N ALA A 465 -27.89 3.00 9.96
CA ALA A 465 -28.30 2.43 11.23
C ALA A 465 -27.56 3.06 12.42
N PHE A 466 -26.29 3.45 12.23
CA PHE A 466 -25.54 4.19 13.23
C PHE A 466 -26.11 5.59 13.43
N ILE A 467 -26.42 6.31 12.34
CA ILE A 467 -26.96 7.68 12.40
C ILE A 467 -28.33 7.71 13.08
N ASP A 468 -29.21 6.72 12.80
CA ASP A 468 -30.51 6.59 13.45
C ASP A 468 -30.40 6.36 14.98
N GLY A 469 -29.28 5.78 15.44
CA GLY A 469 -28.99 5.57 16.86
C GLY A 469 -28.38 6.79 17.59
N LEU A 470 -27.94 7.82 16.85
CA LEU A 470 -27.33 9.00 17.47
C LEU A 470 -28.34 9.91 18.14
N PRO A 471 -27.99 10.57 19.27
CA PRO A 471 -28.86 11.48 19.99
C PRO A 471 -28.99 12.86 19.31
N LEU A 472 -29.39 12.86 18.03
CA LEU A 472 -29.50 14.07 17.20
C LEU A 472 -30.66 14.97 17.55
N SER A 473 -31.65 14.47 18.31
CA SER A 473 -32.93 15.20 18.60
C SER A 473 -32.76 16.55 19.30
N LYS A 474 -31.67 16.75 20.04
CA LYS A 474 -31.33 18.00 20.72
C LYS A 474 -30.13 18.73 20.13
N ALA A 475 -29.48 18.15 19.14
CA ALA A 475 -28.34 18.76 18.49
C ALA A 475 -28.79 19.98 17.66
N ARG A 476 -28.05 21.06 17.76
CA ARG A 476 -28.26 22.28 16.98
C ARG A 476 -27.45 22.27 15.69
N TRP A 477 -26.28 21.64 15.75
CA TRP A 477 -25.35 21.56 14.65
C TRP A 477 -24.83 20.15 14.46
N VAL A 478 -24.78 19.72 13.20
CA VAL A 478 -23.94 18.61 12.75
C VAL A 478 -22.85 19.21 11.88
N VAL A 479 -21.60 18.92 12.20
CA VAL A 479 -20.45 19.41 11.48
C VAL A 479 -19.72 18.23 10.83
N THR A 480 -19.57 18.27 9.52
CA THR A 480 -18.74 17.29 8.82
C THR A 480 -17.38 17.86 8.47
N THR A 481 -16.34 17.11 8.81
CA THR A 481 -14.95 17.41 8.46
C THR A 481 -14.32 16.28 7.63
N LEU A 482 -15.17 15.44 7.02
CA LEU A 482 -14.76 14.32 6.21
C LEU A 482 -14.02 14.82 4.94
N PRO A 483 -12.95 14.12 4.52
CA PRO A 483 -12.10 14.61 3.44
C PRO A 483 -12.71 14.46 2.03
N LEU A 484 -13.68 13.55 1.86
CA LEU A 484 -14.31 13.24 0.56
C LEU A 484 -15.68 13.92 0.44
N VAL A 485 -15.95 14.49 -0.74
CA VAL A 485 -17.26 15.12 -1.03
C VAL A 485 -18.36 14.08 -1.06
N GLU A 486 -18.09 12.91 -1.60
CA GLU A 486 -19.03 11.78 -1.69
C GLU A 486 -19.44 11.29 -0.29
N SER A 487 -18.50 11.18 0.63
CA SER A 487 -18.76 10.81 2.03
C SER A 487 -19.56 11.89 2.77
N ASN A 488 -19.27 13.17 2.50
CA ASN A 488 -20.06 14.28 3.00
C ASN A 488 -21.51 14.23 2.47
N ALA A 489 -21.68 13.93 1.19
CA ALA A 489 -23.01 13.80 0.58
C ALA A 489 -23.81 12.67 1.22
N GLY A 490 -23.19 11.49 1.37
CA GLY A 490 -23.80 10.34 2.04
C GLY A 490 -24.26 10.68 3.45
N LEU A 491 -23.38 11.32 4.25
CA LEU A 491 -23.67 11.75 5.60
C LEU A 491 -24.82 12.77 5.66
N VAL A 492 -24.81 13.81 4.82
CA VAL A 492 -25.88 14.82 4.79
C VAL A 492 -27.23 14.17 4.46
N HIS A 493 -27.27 13.27 3.48
CA HIS A 493 -28.48 12.54 3.14
C HIS A 493 -28.99 11.66 4.29
N ALA A 494 -28.09 10.92 4.95
CA ALA A 494 -28.44 10.06 6.07
C ALA A 494 -28.97 10.86 7.27
N ILE A 495 -28.33 11.99 7.63
CA ILE A 495 -28.78 12.87 8.71
C ILE A 495 -30.15 13.49 8.41
N ARG A 496 -30.40 13.95 7.18
CA ARG A 496 -31.70 14.49 6.80
C ARG A 496 -32.79 13.43 6.81
N ARG A 497 -32.47 12.18 6.42
CA ARG A 497 -33.37 11.04 6.48
C ARG A 497 -33.73 10.65 7.92
N ALA A 498 -32.80 10.77 8.85
CA ALA A 498 -33.04 10.61 10.29
C ALA A 498 -33.87 11.76 10.90
N ASN A 499 -34.51 12.60 10.06
CA ASN A 499 -35.37 13.74 10.46
C ASN A 499 -34.65 14.80 11.29
N PHE A 500 -33.35 14.96 11.12
CA PHE A 500 -32.62 16.04 11.78
C PHE A 500 -33.02 17.40 11.21
N THR A 501 -33.50 18.29 12.09
CA THR A 501 -34.01 19.63 11.75
C THR A 501 -33.01 20.75 12.06
N GLY A 502 -31.89 20.44 12.70
CA GLY A 502 -30.84 21.41 12.98
C GLY A 502 -30.01 21.75 11.75
N ASN A 503 -28.99 22.56 11.95
CA ASN A 503 -28.09 23.02 10.88
C ASN A 503 -26.97 22.01 10.60
N ILE A 504 -26.62 21.83 9.33
CA ILE A 504 -25.49 21.02 8.89
C ILE A 504 -24.40 21.95 8.36
N ALA A 505 -23.20 21.86 8.90
CA ALA A 505 -22.03 22.58 8.42
C ALA A 505 -21.03 21.64 7.77
N GLY A 506 -20.59 21.97 6.56
CA GLY A 506 -19.53 21.26 5.85
C GLY A 506 -18.20 22.01 5.90
N ILE A 507 -17.11 21.30 6.18
CA ILE A 507 -15.76 21.86 6.14
C ILE A 507 -15.11 21.45 4.82
N VAL A 508 -14.68 22.41 4.01
CA VAL A 508 -14.05 22.19 2.71
C VAL A 508 -12.69 22.85 2.62
N ARG A 509 -11.93 22.46 1.59
CA ARG A 509 -10.61 23.02 1.29
C ARG A 509 -10.60 23.93 0.08
N ASP A 510 -11.62 23.82 -0.77
CA ASP A 510 -11.78 24.61 -1.97
C ASP A 510 -13.24 24.97 -2.19
N ARG A 511 -13.47 26.02 -3.01
CA ARG A 511 -14.76 26.63 -3.25
C ARG A 511 -15.72 25.72 -4.03
N THR A 512 -15.17 24.96 -4.99
CA THR A 512 -16.00 24.08 -5.85
C THR A 512 -16.69 23.00 -5.04
N HIS A 513 -15.94 22.38 -4.11
CA HIS A 513 -16.51 21.40 -3.16
C HIS A 513 -17.53 22.04 -2.21
N GLY A 514 -17.33 23.32 -1.85
CA GLY A 514 -18.28 24.05 -1.03
C GLY A 514 -19.63 24.26 -1.73
N GLU A 515 -19.63 24.65 -2.98
CA GLU A 515 -20.85 24.82 -3.79
C GLU A 515 -21.63 23.50 -3.90
N MET A 516 -20.94 22.38 -4.13
CA MET A 516 -21.55 21.05 -4.13
C MET A 516 -22.21 20.68 -2.82
N LEU A 517 -21.58 20.96 -1.66
CA LEU A 517 -22.16 20.66 -0.35
C LEU A 517 -23.41 21.49 -0.05
N VAL A 518 -23.45 22.74 -0.51
CA VAL A 518 -24.67 23.58 -0.41
C VAL A 518 -25.81 22.98 -1.23
N GLU A 519 -25.54 22.56 -2.47
CA GLU A 519 -26.54 21.90 -3.32
C GLU A 519 -27.06 20.57 -2.71
N MET A 520 -26.22 19.88 -1.93
CA MET A 520 -26.57 18.63 -1.24
C MET A 520 -27.33 18.85 0.10
N GLY A 521 -27.52 20.10 0.53
CA GLY A 521 -28.33 20.42 1.72
C GLY A 521 -27.53 20.78 2.97
N CYS A 522 -26.25 21.14 2.85
CA CYS A 522 -25.53 21.82 3.92
C CYS A 522 -26.04 23.25 4.08
N ASP A 523 -26.35 23.64 5.32
CA ASP A 523 -26.81 24.98 5.63
C ASP A 523 -25.65 25.99 5.68
N ARG A 524 -24.45 25.52 5.95
CA ARG A 524 -23.24 26.34 6.00
C ARG A 524 -22.02 25.58 5.54
N VAL A 525 -21.17 26.27 4.81
CA VAL A 525 -19.87 25.74 4.38
C VAL A 525 -18.77 26.66 4.87
N LEU A 526 -17.74 26.10 5.47
CA LEU A 526 -16.55 26.78 5.93
C LEU A 526 -15.37 26.33 5.07
N ASN A 527 -14.69 27.30 4.43
CA ASN A 527 -13.48 27.02 3.64
C ASN A 527 -12.25 27.27 4.50
N LEU A 528 -11.56 26.22 4.88
CA LEU A 528 -10.41 26.29 5.79
C LEU A 528 -9.33 27.29 5.37
N PHE A 529 -9.07 27.38 4.08
CA PHE A 529 -7.98 28.23 3.57
C PHE A 529 -8.44 29.66 3.33
N GLU A 530 -9.65 29.87 2.81
CA GLU A 530 -10.20 31.21 2.58
C GLU A 530 -10.49 31.89 3.93
N ASP A 531 -11.19 31.20 4.83
CA ASP A 531 -11.53 31.74 6.15
C ASP A 531 -10.27 32.08 6.97
N ALA A 532 -9.23 31.21 6.90
CA ALA A 532 -7.96 31.47 7.56
C ALA A 532 -7.19 32.65 6.92
N ALA A 533 -7.25 32.79 5.59
CA ALA A 533 -6.61 33.89 4.89
C ALA A 533 -7.32 35.23 5.18
N ASP A 534 -8.66 35.22 5.20
CA ASP A 534 -9.46 36.40 5.54
C ASP A 534 -9.19 36.85 6.98
N TYR A 535 -9.15 35.90 7.93
CA TYR A 535 -8.77 36.19 9.30
C TYR A 535 -7.37 36.78 9.40
N ALA A 536 -6.39 36.17 8.75
CA ALA A 536 -5.01 36.65 8.73
C ALA A 536 -4.89 38.03 8.08
N SER A 537 -5.60 38.26 6.97
CA SER A 537 -5.61 39.55 6.29
C SER A 537 -6.14 40.67 7.19
N GLY A 538 -7.17 40.39 7.98
CA GLY A 538 -7.70 41.32 8.97
C GLY A 538 -6.66 41.70 10.05
N ILE A 539 -5.85 40.72 10.49
CA ILE A 539 -4.76 40.98 11.44
C ILE A 539 -3.68 41.87 10.81
N PHE A 540 -3.26 41.54 9.58
CA PHE A 540 -2.18 42.27 8.90
C PHE A 540 -2.59 43.65 8.36
N ALA A 541 -3.88 43.84 8.07
CA ALA A 541 -4.41 45.14 7.62
C ALA A 541 -4.59 46.15 8.77
N THR A 542 -4.62 45.70 10.03
CA THR A 542 -4.72 46.58 11.18
C THR A 542 -3.34 47.17 11.48
N PRO A 543 -3.15 48.53 11.48
CA PRO A 543 -1.86 49.15 11.82
C PRO A 543 -1.43 48.75 13.23
N HIS A 544 -0.25 48.23 13.37
CA HIS A 544 0.31 47.72 14.63
C HIS A 544 0.36 48.78 15.72
N THR A 545 -0.43 48.60 16.74
CA THR A 545 -0.09 48.98 18.13
C THR A 545 0.21 47.69 18.91
N LEU A 546 1.34 47.05 18.65
CA LEU A 546 1.81 45.98 19.49
C LEU A 546 2.77 46.56 20.54
N SER A 547 2.25 46.80 21.72
CA SER A 547 3.03 46.70 22.96
C SER A 547 3.30 45.22 23.22
N PRO A 548 4.51 44.75 23.45
CA PRO A 548 4.75 43.38 23.87
C PRO A 548 4.29 43.26 25.35
N GLU A 549 3.12 42.67 25.57
CA GLU A 549 2.82 42.14 26.90
C GLU A 549 3.81 41.00 27.19
N LYS A 550 4.74 41.28 28.07
CA LYS A 550 5.51 40.26 28.77
C LYS A 550 4.50 39.42 29.58
N LYS A 551 4.41 38.16 29.22
CA LYS A 551 3.87 37.15 30.16
C LYS A 551 5.02 36.69 31.03
N ASP A 552 4.93 37.03 32.32
CA ASP A 552 5.68 36.42 33.44
C ASP A 552 5.28 34.94 33.58
#